data_e5af93a1cb517603415434f8f9e33019
#
_entry.id   e5af93a1cb517603415434f8f9e33019
#
_cell.length_a   1.000
_cell.length_b   1.000
_cell.length_c   1.000
_cell.angle_alpha   90.00
_cell.angle_beta   90.00
_cell.angle_gamma   90.00
#
_symmetry.space_group_name_H-M   'P 1'
#
loop_
_entity.id
_entity.type
_entity.pdbx_description
1 polymer ?
#
loop_
_entity_poly.entity_id
_entity_poly.type
_entity_poly.pdbx_seq_one_letter_code
_entity_poly.pdbx_strand_id
1 'polypeptide(L)'
;MSKLTQLSAAAMLAAVSFSFPQTLAAEEAVNIYSYRQPALIAPVLEAFTAKTGIKTNVLFLDKGLEERIAAEGANSPADVILTVDIARLANVKTKGIAQKVSDPGIDAALPAEYRDPDGFWFGLTKRARVVYASKERVAQNEITYEELADPKWKGKICLRSGQHDYNLALISSMIAHHGPEEAEKWLSGLKGNLTGKPEGGDRDQAKAIFSGACDIGIGNTYYIGQMLTNEKEPEQKDWAAAVKVMFPNAADRGSHVNVSGMAMALNAPNKANALKLMQYLASGEAQQIYAEKVFEYPADPNHKPSALVAGWGELKADALPLAKIAENRKLASELVDKVGFDEGPGS
;
A
#
# COMPACT_ATOMS: atom_id res chain seq x y z
N MET A 1 -3.86 -102.11 24.97
CA MET A 1 -2.92 -101.22 24.19
C MET A 1 -3.65 -99.91 23.87
N SER A 2 -3.45 -98.94 24.70
CA SER A 2 -4.15 -97.66 24.71
C SER A 2 -3.33 -96.61 23.94
N LYS A 3 -3.94 -95.94 22.99
CA LYS A 3 -3.33 -94.75 22.32
C LYS A 3 -3.96 -93.48 22.88
N LEU A 4 -3.19 -92.77 23.65
CA LEU A 4 -3.50 -91.39 24.04
C LEU A 4 -3.40 -90.45 22.85
N THR A 5 -4.47 -89.70 22.62
CA THR A 5 -4.50 -88.60 21.67
C THR A 5 -4.35 -87.28 22.45
N GLN A 6 -3.27 -86.54 22.22
CA GLN A 6 -3.08 -85.22 22.77
C GLN A 6 -3.78 -84.16 21.85
N LEU A 7 -4.71 -83.40 22.45
CA LEU A 7 -5.28 -82.23 21.84
C LEU A 7 -4.41 -81.03 22.22
N SER A 8 -3.79 -80.36 21.18
CA SER A 8 -3.12 -79.08 21.32
C SER A 8 -4.14 -77.96 21.08
N ALA A 9 -4.44 -77.20 22.12
CA ALA A 9 -5.25 -76.01 22.01
C ALA A 9 -4.36 -74.82 21.55
N ALA A 10 -4.54 -74.33 20.35
CA ALA A 10 -3.91 -73.09 19.87
C ALA A 10 -4.76 -71.92 20.28
N ALA A 11 -4.27 -71.05 21.17
CA ALA A 11 -4.89 -69.77 21.52
C ALA A 11 -4.54 -68.72 20.49
N MET A 12 -5.50 -68.29 19.66
CA MET A 12 -5.38 -67.14 18.81
C MET A 12 -5.59 -65.80 19.60
N LEU A 13 -4.50 -65.06 19.83
CA LEU A 13 -4.60 -63.71 20.31
C LEU A 13 -5.02 -62.81 19.11
N ALA A 14 -6.27 -62.35 19.10
CA ALA A 14 -6.72 -61.30 18.19
C ALA A 14 -6.20 -59.94 18.69
N ALA A 15 -5.18 -59.38 18.02
CA ALA A 15 -4.73 -58.01 18.24
C ALA A 15 -5.77 -57.05 17.64
N VAL A 16 -6.57 -56.43 18.48
CA VAL A 16 -7.47 -55.33 18.07
C VAL A 16 -6.64 -54.07 17.91
N SER A 17 -6.30 -53.73 16.66
CA SER A 17 -5.66 -52.44 16.31
C SER A 17 -6.69 -51.33 16.45
N PHE A 18 -6.64 -50.56 17.52
CA PHE A 18 -7.37 -49.29 17.63
C PHE A 18 -6.72 -48.26 16.71
N SER A 19 -7.27 -48.10 15.49
CA SER A 19 -6.97 -46.96 14.63
C SER A 19 -7.69 -45.75 15.21
N PHE A 20 -6.97 -44.86 15.90
CA PHE A 20 -7.46 -43.55 16.21
C PHE A 20 -7.59 -42.77 14.87
N PRO A 21 -8.75 -42.18 14.57
CA PRO A 21 -8.84 -41.30 13.44
C PRO A 21 -7.89 -40.13 13.71
N GLN A 22 -6.80 -40.01 12.94
CA GLN A 22 -6.05 -38.78 12.84
C GLN A 22 -7.02 -37.79 12.18
N THR A 23 -7.66 -36.95 13.00
CA THR A 23 -8.24 -35.71 12.48
C THR A 23 -7.10 -34.91 11.89
N LEU A 24 -6.99 -34.92 10.57
CA LEU A 24 -6.21 -33.90 9.84
C LEU A 24 -6.73 -32.56 10.35
N ALA A 25 -5.97 -31.92 11.24
CA ALA A 25 -6.26 -30.54 11.61
C ALA A 25 -6.33 -29.77 10.31
N ALA A 26 -7.46 -29.09 10.07
CA ALA A 26 -7.57 -28.21 8.93
C ALA A 26 -6.38 -27.24 9.00
N GLU A 27 -5.65 -27.12 7.87
CA GLU A 27 -4.47 -26.29 7.81
C GLU A 27 -4.86 -24.86 8.18
N GLU A 28 -4.23 -24.30 9.22
CA GLU A 28 -4.53 -22.94 9.64
C GLU A 28 -4.12 -21.97 8.53
N ALA A 29 -5.07 -21.20 8.02
CA ALA A 29 -4.85 -20.24 6.95
C ALA A 29 -5.57 -18.91 7.22
N VAL A 30 -5.15 -17.86 6.50
CA VAL A 30 -5.83 -16.57 6.44
C VAL A 30 -5.90 -16.12 4.99
N ASN A 31 -7.10 -15.71 4.55
CA ASN A 31 -7.36 -15.26 3.19
C ASN A 31 -7.31 -13.73 3.14
N ILE A 32 -6.44 -13.21 2.30
CA ILE A 32 -6.15 -11.79 2.19
C ILE A 32 -6.64 -11.29 0.83
N TYR A 33 -7.54 -10.32 0.84
CA TYR A 33 -7.92 -9.60 -0.37
C TYR A 33 -7.12 -8.30 -0.43
N SER A 34 -6.34 -8.10 -1.50
CA SER A 34 -5.30 -7.07 -1.53
C SER A 34 -5.30 -6.26 -2.81
N TYR A 35 -5.24 -4.94 -2.67
CA TYR A 35 -4.81 -4.01 -3.71
C TYR A 35 -3.30 -3.85 -3.78
N ARG A 36 -2.58 -4.39 -2.79
CA ARG A 36 -1.13 -4.36 -2.76
C ARG A 36 -0.57 -5.42 -3.68
N GLN A 37 0.35 -5.01 -4.55
CA GLN A 37 1.05 -5.94 -5.44
C GLN A 37 1.71 -7.07 -4.63
N PRO A 38 1.63 -8.34 -5.06
CA PRO A 38 2.16 -9.47 -4.30
C PRO A 38 3.63 -9.32 -3.90
N ALA A 39 4.48 -8.81 -4.78
CA ALA A 39 5.90 -8.60 -4.49
C ALA A 39 6.16 -7.61 -3.33
N LEU A 40 5.20 -6.71 -3.04
CA LEU A 40 5.32 -5.70 -1.98
C LEU A 40 4.80 -6.18 -0.63
N ILE A 41 4.07 -7.29 -0.58
CA ILE A 41 3.53 -7.84 0.66
C ILE A 41 4.15 -9.19 1.00
N ALA A 42 4.69 -9.91 0.01
CA ALA A 42 5.27 -11.24 0.21
C ALA A 42 6.29 -11.29 1.36
N PRO A 43 7.27 -10.36 1.48
CA PRO A 43 8.27 -10.48 2.54
C PRO A 43 7.68 -10.49 3.96
N VAL A 44 6.64 -9.70 4.21
CA VAL A 44 6.01 -9.62 5.52
C VAL A 44 5.08 -10.81 5.78
N LEU A 45 4.40 -11.32 4.76
CA LEU A 45 3.53 -12.50 4.88
C LEU A 45 4.33 -13.80 5.04
N GLU A 46 5.46 -13.92 4.37
CA GLU A 46 6.40 -15.03 4.52
C GLU A 46 6.96 -15.08 5.95
N ALA A 47 7.36 -13.92 6.51
CA ALA A 47 7.82 -13.81 7.88
C ALA A 47 6.71 -14.16 8.89
N PHE A 48 5.47 -13.72 8.65
CA PHE A 48 4.31 -14.11 9.44
C PHE A 48 4.11 -15.65 9.45
N THR A 49 4.12 -16.25 8.25
CA THR A 49 3.94 -17.71 8.10
C THR A 49 5.09 -18.47 8.78
N ALA A 50 6.33 -18.03 8.61
CA ALA A 50 7.49 -18.64 9.26
C ALA A 50 7.40 -18.59 10.79
N LYS A 51 6.86 -17.49 11.34
CA LYS A 51 6.72 -17.29 12.79
C LYS A 51 5.54 -18.06 13.40
N THR A 52 4.43 -18.18 12.69
CA THR A 52 3.16 -18.65 13.25
C THR A 52 2.73 -20.02 12.75
N GLY A 53 3.27 -20.50 11.62
CA GLY A 53 2.79 -21.67 10.91
C GLY A 53 1.50 -21.44 10.13
N ILE A 54 0.85 -20.25 10.25
CA ILE A 54 -0.40 -19.91 9.57
C ILE A 54 -0.10 -19.56 8.12
N LYS A 55 -0.72 -20.26 7.17
CA LYS A 55 -0.59 -19.95 5.73
C LYS A 55 -1.35 -18.68 5.35
N THR A 56 -0.84 -17.98 4.36
CA THR A 56 -1.49 -16.80 3.79
C THR A 56 -1.89 -17.06 2.34
N ASN A 57 -3.17 -16.86 2.02
CA ASN A 57 -3.71 -16.94 0.66
C ASN A 57 -4.04 -15.53 0.19
N VAL A 58 -3.36 -15.02 -0.84
CA VAL A 58 -3.53 -13.65 -1.33
C VAL A 58 -4.29 -13.64 -2.65
N LEU A 59 -5.45 -12.98 -2.67
CA LEU A 59 -6.13 -12.56 -3.88
C LEU A 59 -5.75 -11.10 -4.16
N PHE A 60 -4.98 -10.88 -5.21
CA PHE A 60 -4.65 -9.53 -5.68
C PHE A 60 -5.64 -9.07 -6.75
N LEU A 61 -6.15 -7.84 -6.60
CA LEU A 61 -6.93 -7.13 -7.61
C LEU A 61 -6.40 -5.69 -7.70
N ASP A 62 -6.32 -5.16 -8.91
CA ASP A 62 -5.95 -3.76 -9.16
C ASP A 62 -7.14 -2.82 -9.00
N LYS A 63 -8.37 -3.33 -9.15
CA LYS A 63 -9.65 -2.62 -9.01
C LYS A 63 -10.80 -3.57 -8.66
N GLY A 64 -11.89 -3.02 -8.14
CA GLY A 64 -13.15 -3.76 -7.92
C GLY A 64 -13.12 -4.72 -6.72
N LEU A 65 -12.16 -4.60 -5.79
CA LEU A 65 -12.05 -5.49 -4.65
C LEU A 65 -13.19 -5.30 -3.65
N GLU A 66 -13.56 -4.05 -3.37
CA GLU A 66 -14.67 -3.73 -2.48
C GLU A 66 -16.01 -4.21 -3.05
N GLU A 67 -16.23 -4.05 -4.35
CA GLU A 67 -17.40 -4.52 -5.07
C GLU A 67 -17.49 -6.04 -5.03
N ARG A 68 -16.34 -6.72 -5.17
CA ARG A 68 -16.26 -8.17 -5.08
C ARG A 68 -16.65 -8.67 -3.69
N ILE A 69 -16.07 -8.11 -2.62
CA ILE A 69 -16.42 -8.49 -1.24
C ILE A 69 -17.92 -8.25 -0.96
N ALA A 70 -18.43 -7.10 -1.42
CA ALA A 70 -19.85 -6.77 -1.27
C ALA A 70 -20.76 -7.76 -2.02
N ALA A 71 -20.39 -8.18 -3.22
CA ALA A 71 -21.13 -9.14 -4.03
C ALA A 71 -21.08 -10.57 -3.43
N GLU A 72 -19.94 -10.98 -2.87
CA GLU A 72 -19.77 -12.25 -2.17
C GLU A 72 -20.59 -12.29 -0.86
N GLY A 73 -20.80 -11.15 -0.22
CA GLY A 73 -21.63 -11.01 0.98
C GLY A 73 -21.19 -11.92 2.12
N ALA A 74 -22.15 -12.65 2.70
CA ALA A 74 -21.88 -13.60 3.79
C ALA A 74 -21.01 -14.81 3.40
N ASN A 75 -20.87 -15.07 2.10
CA ASN A 75 -20.05 -16.16 1.58
C ASN A 75 -18.64 -15.70 1.18
N SER A 76 -18.27 -14.45 1.45
CA SER A 76 -16.92 -13.98 1.15
C SER A 76 -15.88 -14.77 1.94
N PRO A 77 -14.86 -15.34 1.28
CA PRO A 77 -13.79 -16.01 1.96
C PRO A 77 -12.74 -15.04 2.55
N ALA A 78 -12.87 -13.74 2.30
CA ALA A 78 -11.92 -12.73 2.76
C ALA A 78 -11.88 -12.65 4.28
N ASP A 79 -10.68 -12.73 4.86
CA ASP A 79 -10.42 -12.53 6.28
C ASP A 79 -9.86 -11.13 6.56
N VAL A 80 -8.85 -10.72 5.77
CA VAL A 80 -8.18 -9.42 5.89
C VAL A 80 -8.21 -8.72 4.54
N ILE A 81 -8.50 -7.43 4.57
CA ILE A 81 -8.46 -6.53 3.43
C ILE A 81 -7.22 -5.67 3.55
N LEU A 82 -6.34 -5.68 2.54
CA LEU A 82 -5.17 -4.81 2.45
C LEU A 82 -5.35 -3.78 1.36
N THR A 83 -5.22 -2.51 1.70
CA THR A 83 -5.32 -1.41 0.75
C THR A 83 -4.05 -0.58 0.70
N VAL A 84 -3.91 0.22 -0.36
CA VAL A 84 -2.74 1.08 -0.60
C VAL A 84 -3.11 2.56 -0.65
N ASP A 85 -4.30 2.93 -0.16
CA ASP A 85 -4.82 4.29 -0.26
C ASP A 85 -5.86 4.55 0.84
N ILE A 86 -5.84 5.76 1.42
CA ILE A 86 -6.78 6.16 2.47
C ILE A 86 -8.22 6.16 2.02
N ALA A 87 -8.50 6.54 0.77
CA ALA A 87 -9.88 6.56 0.28
C ALA A 87 -10.44 5.14 0.18
N ARG A 88 -9.62 4.17 -0.21
CA ARG A 88 -10.00 2.74 -0.20
C ARG A 88 -10.19 2.21 1.22
N LEU A 89 -9.38 2.62 2.19
CA LEU A 89 -9.58 2.30 3.61
C LEU A 89 -10.90 2.91 4.13
N ALA A 90 -11.19 4.16 3.81
CA ALA A 90 -12.47 4.78 4.16
C ALA A 90 -13.65 4.06 3.50
N ASN A 91 -13.50 3.60 2.25
CA ASN A 91 -14.53 2.88 1.53
C ASN A 91 -14.88 1.53 2.17
N VAL A 92 -13.94 0.78 2.75
CA VAL A 92 -14.28 -0.50 3.39
C VAL A 92 -15.26 -0.30 4.55
N LYS A 93 -15.15 0.82 5.28
CA LYS A 93 -16.10 1.23 6.32
C LYS A 93 -17.44 1.68 5.71
N THR A 94 -17.40 2.61 4.75
CA THR A 94 -18.59 3.20 4.14
C THR A 94 -19.45 2.16 3.41
N LYS A 95 -18.84 1.20 2.76
CA LYS A 95 -19.53 0.09 2.09
C LYS A 95 -19.95 -1.03 3.04
N GLY A 96 -19.63 -0.93 4.34
CA GLY A 96 -20.03 -1.92 5.34
C GLY A 96 -19.43 -3.31 5.10
N ILE A 97 -18.23 -3.40 4.51
CA ILE A 97 -17.54 -4.66 4.22
C ILE A 97 -16.44 -5.01 5.22
N ALA A 98 -16.25 -4.17 6.24
CA ALA A 98 -15.32 -4.40 7.33
C ALA A 98 -16.05 -4.49 8.67
N GLN A 99 -15.48 -5.21 9.64
CA GLN A 99 -15.94 -5.22 11.02
C GLN A 99 -14.97 -4.45 11.92
N LYS A 100 -15.48 -4.02 13.08
CA LYS A 100 -14.70 -3.35 14.11
C LYS A 100 -13.68 -4.31 14.73
N VAL A 101 -12.47 -3.83 14.91
CA VAL A 101 -11.42 -4.50 15.69
C VAL A 101 -11.01 -3.55 16.81
N SER A 102 -10.95 -4.09 18.03
CA SER A 102 -10.40 -3.41 19.20
C SER A 102 -9.34 -4.34 19.78
N ASP A 103 -8.09 -3.93 19.70
CA ASP A 103 -6.95 -4.70 20.17
C ASP A 103 -5.91 -3.75 20.77
N PRO A 104 -5.63 -3.88 22.08
CA PRO A 104 -4.69 -2.98 22.76
C PRO A 104 -3.27 -2.98 22.15
N GLY A 105 -2.83 -4.11 21.55
CA GLY A 105 -1.51 -4.21 20.92
C GLY A 105 -1.46 -3.40 19.63
N ILE A 106 -2.49 -3.52 18.78
CA ILE A 106 -2.61 -2.72 17.54
C ILE A 106 -2.76 -1.23 17.90
N ASP A 107 -3.58 -0.92 18.91
CA ASP A 107 -3.81 0.46 19.35
C ASP A 107 -2.55 1.13 19.92
N ALA A 108 -1.71 0.36 20.60
CA ALA A 108 -0.43 0.87 21.13
C ALA A 108 0.64 1.04 20.04
N ALA A 109 0.63 0.20 19.00
CA ALA A 109 1.62 0.22 17.94
C ALA A 109 1.36 1.29 16.87
N LEU A 110 0.08 1.61 16.60
CA LEU A 110 -0.29 2.50 15.50
C LEU A 110 -0.89 3.81 16.04
N PRO A 111 -0.32 4.98 15.70
CA PRO A 111 -0.83 6.29 16.13
C PRO A 111 -2.28 6.54 15.71
N ALA A 112 -2.99 7.31 16.52
CA ALA A 112 -4.42 7.57 16.33
C ALA A 112 -4.75 8.24 14.98
N GLU A 113 -3.85 9.10 14.48
CA GLU A 113 -3.99 9.78 13.19
C GLU A 113 -3.94 8.82 11.98
N TYR A 114 -3.43 7.61 12.18
CA TYR A 114 -3.39 6.55 11.14
C TYR A 114 -4.41 5.44 11.38
N ARG A 115 -5.42 5.66 12.22
CA ARG A 115 -6.47 4.69 12.52
C ARG A 115 -7.86 5.29 12.33
N ASP A 116 -8.81 4.45 11.96
CA ASP A 116 -10.22 4.82 12.08
C ASP A 116 -10.61 4.93 13.56
N PRO A 117 -11.22 6.04 14.01
CA PRO A 117 -11.59 6.21 15.41
C PRO A 117 -12.58 5.16 15.92
N ASP A 118 -13.37 4.55 15.02
CA ASP A 118 -14.29 3.46 15.34
C ASP A 118 -13.69 2.07 15.21
N GLY A 119 -12.43 1.94 14.77
CA GLY A 119 -11.69 0.68 14.67
C GLY A 119 -12.01 -0.17 13.43
N PHE A 120 -12.47 0.41 12.33
CA PHE A 120 -12.74 -0.33 11.10
C PHE A 120 -11.51 -0.55 10.22
N TRP A 121 -10.49 0.32 10.31
CA TRP A 121 -9.26 0.20 9.54
C TRP A 121 -8.05 0.76 10.32
N PHE A 122 -6.87 0.31 9.91
CA PHE A 122 -5.58 0.65 10.52
C PHE A 122 -4.54 0.89 9.43
N GLY A 123 -3.89 2.06 9.45
CA GLY A 123 -2.77 2.38 8.57
C GLY A 123 -1.49 1.72 9.08
N LEU A 124 -0.81 1.01 8.21
CA LEU A 124 0.40 0.23 8.54
C LEU A 124 1.68 0.97 8.17
N THR A 125 1.66 1.66 7.04
CA THR A 125 2.83 2.34 6.49
C THR A 125 2.43 3.63 5.81
N LYS A 126 3.41 4.55 5.69
CA LYS A 126 3.27 5.84 4.99
C LYS A 126 4.17 5.87 3.76
N ARG A 127 3.74 6.61 2.74
CA ARG A 127 4.59 7.02 1.63
C ARG A 127 4.32 8.47 1.29
N ALA A 128 5.38 9.20 0.95
CA ALA A 128 5.24 10.56 0.46
C ALA A 128 5.08 10.56 -1.07
N ARG A 129 4.26 11.47 -1.56
CA ARG A 129 4.15 11.81 -2.97
C ARG A 129 5.17 12.90 -3.26
N VAL A 130 6.30 12.57 -3.86
CA VAL A 130 7.47 13.45 -4.00
C VAL A 130 7.70 13.85 -5.44
N VAL A 131 8.52 14.87 -5.63
CA VAL A 131 9.03 15.22 -6.95
C VAL A 131 10.30 14.41 -7.22
N TYR A 132 10.31 13.69 -8.33
CA TYR A 132 11.49 13.14 -8.97
C TYR A 132 12.08 14.23 -9.87
N ALA A 133 13.28 14.67 -9.60
CA ALA A 133 13.93 15.71 -10.38
C ALA A 133 15.25 15.19 -10.99
N SER A 134 15.51 15.53 -12.24
CA SER A 134 16.79 15.22 -12.88
C SER A 134 17.94 15.80 -12.08
N LYS A 135 18.93 14.97 -11.71
CA LYS A 135 20.14 15.43 -11.02
C LYS A 135 20.96 16.41 -11.87
N GLU A 136 20.91 16.28 -13.18
CA GLU A 136 21.73 17.07 -14.10
C GLU A 136 21.05 18.37 -14.55
N ARG A 137 19.71 18.32 -14.75
CA ARG A 137 18.96 19.43 -15.39
C ARG A 137 18.19 20.31 -14.41
N VAL A 138 17.99 19.86 -13.17
CA VAL A 138 17.28 20.61 -12.13
C VAL A 138 18.26 21.00 -11.04
N ALA A 139 18.65 22.28 -10.99
CA ALA A 139 19.63 22.78 -10.02
C ALA A 139 19.05 22.98 -8.61
N GLN A 140 17.75 23.38 -8.50
CA GLN A 140 17.11 23.63 -7.20
C GLN A 140 16.94 22.34 -6.39
N ASN A 141 16.97 22.46 -5.04
CA ASN A 141 16.83 21.35 -4.11
C ASN A 141 15.53 21.40 -3.31
N GLU A 142 14.79 22.49 -3.41
CA GLU A 142 13.50 22.68 -2.75
C GLU A 142 12.43 22.96 -3.81
N ILE A 143 11.22 22.53 -3.53
CA ILE A 143 10.06 22.72 -4.41
C ILE A 143 8.78 22.69 -3.60
N THR A 144 7.72 23.33 -4.06
CA THR A 144 6.37 23.13 -3.54
C THR A 144 5.48 22.47 -4.60
N TYR A 145 4.34 21.91 -4.19
CA TYR A 145 3.37 21.41 -5.17
C TYR A 145 2.81 22.55 -6.00
N GLU A 146 2.62 23.73 -5.40
CA GLU A 146 2.13 24.93 -6.05
C GLU A 146 3.05 25.38 -7.19
N GLU A 147 4.34 25.30 -6.97
CA GLU A 147 5.37 25.65 -7.94
C GLU A 147 5.34 24.80 -9.22
N LEU A 148 4.76 23.59 -9.16
CA LEU A 148 4.61 22.75 -10.36
C LEU A 148 3.70 23.36 -11.42
N ALA A 149 2.85 24.32 -11.06
CA ALA A 149 2.03 25.09 -11.98
C ALA A 149 2.74 26.34 -12.54
N ASP A 150 3.95 26.66 -12.08
CA ASP A 150 4.72 27.81 -12.57
C ASP A 150 5.14 27.60 -14.04
N PRO A 151 4.97 28.61 -14.94
CA PRO A 151 5.37 28.51 -16.33
C PRO A 151 6.85 28.18 -16.60
N LYS A 152 7.75 28.32 -15.61
CA LYS A 152 9.15 27.93 -15.75
C LYS A 152 9.31 26.42 -16.02
N TRP A 153 8.31 25.62 -15.68
CA TRP A 153 8.24 24.19 -15.90
C TRP A 153 7.57 23.78 -17.21
N LYS A 154 7.20 24.73 -18.05
CA LYS A 154 6.50 24.45 -19.31
C LYS A 154 7.25 23.45 -20.18
N GLY A 155 6.57 22.33 -20.51
CA GLY A 155 7.14 21.25 -21.32
C GLY A 155 8.26 20.47 -20.62
N LYS A 156 8.29 20.45 -19.27
CA LYS A 156 9.33 19.78 -18.49
C LYS A 156 8.81 18.72 -17.52
N ILE A 157 7.50 18.61 -17.37
CA ILE A 157 6.88 17.69 -16.39
C ILE A 157 6.31 16.48 -17.09
N CYS A 158 6.60 15.29 -16.60
CA CYS A 158 5.93 14.07 -16.98
C CYS A 158 5.19 13.47 -15.77
N LEU A 159 3.98 12.96 -16.01
CA LEU A 159 3.12 12.41 -14.98
C LEU A 159 2.34 11.20 -15.50
N ARG A 160 1.92 10.35 -14.56
CA ARG A 160 0.87 9.36 -14.78
C ARG A 160 -0.50 10.04 -14.76
N SER A 161 -1.54 9.32 -15.21
CA SER A 161 -2.92 9.76 -15.22
C SER A 161 -3.34 10.50 -13.94
N GLY A 162 -4.03 11.62 -14.10
CA GLY A 162 -4.66 12.37 -13.01
C GLY A 162 -5.72 11.55 -12.28
N GLN A 163 -6.42 10.65 -12.98
CA GLN A 163 -7.43 9.74 -12.42
C GLN A 163 -6.85 8.58 -11.61
N HIS A 164 -5.52 8.42 -11.59
CA HIS A 164 -4.92 7.39 -10.74
C HIS A 164 -5.02 7.78 -9.25
N ASP A 165 -5.32 6.80 -8.39
CA ASP A 165 -5.54 6.97 -6.94
C ASP A 165 -4.51 7.86 -6.26
N TYR A 166 -3.21 7.73 -6.61
CA TYR A 166 -2.15 8.52 -5.99
C TYR A 166 -2.19 10.00 -6.36
N ASN A 167 -2.55 10.32 -7.59
CA ASN A 167 -2.71 11.71 -8.03
C ASN A 167 -4.04 12.29 -7.52
N LEU A 168 -5.12 11.49 -7.51
CA LEU A 168 -6.38 11.91 -6.88
C LEU A 168 -6.19 12.26 -5.40
N ALA A 169 -5.39 11.47 -4.66
CA ALA A 169 -5.09 11.79 -3.25
C ALA A 169 -4.31 13.11 -3.11
N LEU A 170 -3.31 13.36 -3.97
CA LEU A 170 -2.59 14.63 -3.98
C LEU A 170 -3.52 15.80 -4.34
N ILE A 171 -4.33 15.67 -5.40
CA ILE A 171 -5.29 16.70 -5.79
C ILE A 171 -6.30 16.95 -4.68
N SER A 172 -6.77 15.89 -4.00
CA SER A 172 -7.64 16.00 -2.82
C SER A 172 -6.99 16.80 -1.69
N SER A 173 -5.69 16.63 -1.46
CA SER A 173 -4.97 17.42 -0.46
C SER A 173 -4.84 18.90 -0.88
N MET A 174 -4.63 19.16 -2.16
CA MET A 174 -4.62 20.54 -2.71
C MET A 174 -5.99 21.22 -2.54
N ILE A 175 -7.08 20.49 -2.79
CA ILE A 175 -8.44 21.00 -2.55
C ILE A 175 -8.64 21.31 -1.05
N ALA A 176 -8.17 20.45 -0.16
CA ALA A 176 -8.32 20.66 1.28
C ALA A 176 -7.54 21.89 1.79
N HIS A 177 -6.37 22.18 1.21
CA HIS A 177 -5.54 23.33 1.59
C HIS A 177 -5.97 24.65 0.95
N HIS A 178 -6.40 24.61 -0.30
CA HIS A 178 -6.58 25.83 -1.12
C HIS A 178 -8.04 26.07 -1.55
N GLY A 179 -8.90 25.09 -1.34
CA GLY A 179 -10.25 25.10 -1.89
C GLY A 179 -10.30 24.65 -3.37
N PRO A 180 -11.50 24.35 -3.87
CA PRO A 180 -11.67 23.75 -5.19
C PRO A 180 -11.24 24.68 -6.35
N GLU A 181 -11.50 25.97 -6.25
CA GLU A 181 -11.18 26.93 -7.33
C GLU A 181 -9.67 27.10 -7.53
N GLU A 182 -8.90 27.24 -6.45
CA GLU A 182 -7.45 27.37 -6.55
C GLU A 182 -6.80 26.03 -6.93
N ALA A 183 -7.34 24.89 -6.45
CA ALA A 183 -6.89 23.57 -6.88
C ALA A 183 -7.14 23.34 -8.38
N GLU A 184 -8.25 23.83 -8.94
CA GLU A 184 -8.53 23.79 -10.39
C GLU A 184 -7.53 24.62 -11.19
N LYS A 185 -7.22 25.84 -10.74
CA LYS A 185 -6.20 26.71 -11.37
C LYS A 185 -4.83 26.05 -11.32
N TRP A 186 -4.45 25.50 -10.16
CA TRP A 186 -3.21 24.77 -10.01
C TRP A 186 -3.13 23.57 -10.96
N LEU A 187 -4.18 22.76 -11.02
CA LEU A 187 -4.23 21.57 -11.88
C LEU A 187 -4.16 21.95 -13.36
N SER A 188 -4.79 23.06 -13.76
CA SER A 188 -4.73 23.61 -15.12
C SER A 188 -3.31 24.10 -15.46
N GLY A 189 -2.64 24.79 -14.54
CA GLY A 189 -1.26 25.24 -14.70
C GLY A 189 -0.29 24.05 -14.81
N LEU A 190 -0.45 23.05 -13.94
CA LEU A 190 0.32 21.80 -13.98
C LEU A 190 0.13 21.07 -15.31
N LYS A 191 -1.11 20.95 -15.81
CA LYS A 191 -1.43 20.41 -17.15
C LYS A 191 -0.67 21.15 -18.24
N GLY A 192 -0.66 22.49 -18.19
CA GLY A 192 0.05 23.34 -19.17
C GLY A 192 1.57 23.14 -19.20
N ASN A 193 2.14 22.59 -18.14
CA ASN A 193 3.57 22.31 -17.99
C ASN A 193 3.99 20.89 -18.37
N LEU A 194 3.02 20.01 -18.69
CA LEU A 194 3.33 18.65 -19.10
C LEU A 194 4.08 18.60 -20.43
N THR A 195 4.94 17.60 -20.61
CA THR A 195 5.63 17.32 -21.88
C THR A 195 4.70 16.72 -22.92
N GLY A 196 3.63 16.06 -22.48
CA GLY A 196 2.67 15.38 -23.33
C GLY A 196 1.53 14.80 -22.50
N LYS A 197 0.80 13.87 -23.09
CA LYS A 197 -0.29 13.16 -22.41
C LYS A 197 0.24 12.37 -21.21
N PRO A 198 -0.43 12.44 -20.03
CA PRO A 198 -0.07 11.60 -18.89
C PRO A 198 -0.13 10.11 -19.22
N GLU A 199 0.94 9.39 -18.89
CA GLU A 199 1.04 7.95 -19.18
C GLU A 199 1.96 7.20 -18.20
N GLY A 200 1.90 5.87 -18.26
CA GLY A 200 2.73 4.98 -17.45
C GLY A 200 2.47 5.03 -15.96
N GLY A 201 3.41 4.52 -15.19
CA GLY A 201 3.42 4.54 -13.73
C GLY A 201 4.56 5.38 -13.16
N ASP A 202 4.76 5.32 -11.84
CA ASP A 202 5.78 6.15 -11.17
C ASP A 202 7.22 5.76 -11.59
N ARG A 203 7.48 4.49 -11.96
CA ARG A 203 8.77 4.05 -12.50
C ARG A 203 9.02 4.61 -13.90
N ASP A 204 7.96 4.71 -14.71
CA ASP A 204 8.05 5.28 -16.06
C ASP A 204 8.38 6.77 -16.02
N GLN A 205 7.97 7.49 -14.98
CA GLN A 205 8.37 8.88 -14.78
C GLN A 205 9.88 9.00 -14.53
N ALA A 206 10.47 8.12 -13.71
CA ALA A 206 11.91 8.08 -13.51
C ALA A 206 12.67 7.69 -14.79
N LYS A 207 12.13 6.74 -15.57
CA LYS A 207 12.64 6.37 -16.89
C LYS A 207 12.62 7.54 -17.88
N ALA A 208 11.52 8.31 -17.92
CA ALA A 208 11.36 9.48 -18.77
C ALA A 208 12.37 10.59 -18.40
N ILE A 209 12.63 10.79 -17.11
CA ILE A 209 13.67 11.71 -16.64
C ILE A 209 15.07 11.22 -17.06
N PHE A 210 15.35 9.94 -16.87
CA PHE A 210 16.64 9.32 -17.29
C PHE A 210 16.87 9.51 -18.78
N SER A 211 15.87 9.27 -19.62
CA SER A 211 15.98 9.44 -21.08
C SER A 211 15.98 10.89 -21.56
N GLY A 212 15.77 11.88 -20.68
CA GLY A 212 15.69 13.28 -21.04
C GLY A 212 14.35 13.74 -21.63
N ALA A 213 13.32 12.90 -21.59
CA ALA A 213 11.99 13.25 -22.09
C ALA A 213 11.28 14.31 -21.20
N CYS A 214 11.64 14.40 -19.92
CA CYS A 214 11.21 15.44 -18.99
C CYS A 214 12.29 15.73 -17.96
N ASP A 215 12.17 16.84 -17.24
CA ASP A 215 13.11 17.22 -16.18
C ASP A 215 12.62 16.82 -14.79
N ILE A 216 11.32 16.84 -14.59
CA ILE A 216 10.67 16.45 -13.32
C ILE A 216 9.43 15.57 -13.55
N GLY A 217 9.12 14.80 -12.54
CA GLY A 217 7.91 13.99 -12.45
C GLY A 217 7.45 13.87 -11.00
N ILE A 218 6.27 13.31 -10.76
CA ILE A 218 5.78 13.02 -9.42
C ILE A 218 5.66 11.52 -9.23
N GLY A 219 6.17 11.01 -8.10
CA GLY A 219 6.11 9.60 -7.78
C GLY A 219 6.09 9.36 -6.27
N ASN A 220 5.78 8.12 -5.88
CA ASN A 220 5.87 7.73 -4.48
C ASN A 220 7.30 7.35 -4.13
N THR A 221 7.72 7.69 -2.92
CA THR A 221 9.10 7.48 -2.41
C THR A 221 9.59 6.06 -2.59
N TYR A 222 8.80 5.06 -2.26
CA TYR A 222 9.23 3.65 -2.23
C TYR A 222 9.65 3.10 -3.61
N TYR A 223 9.14 3.65 -4.72
CA TYR A 223 9.54 3.18 -6.04
C TYR A 223 11.02 3.43 -6.34
N ILE A 224 11.60 4.51 -5.83
CA ILE A 224 13.04 4.78 -5.98
C ILE A 224 13.85 3.68 -5.28
N GLY A 225 13.47 3.31 -4.04
CA GLY A 225 14.14 2.23 -3.32
C GLY A 225 14.04 0.89 -4.05
N GLN A 226 12.85 0.58 -4.57
CA GLN A 226 12.64 -0.65 -5.33
C GLN A 226 13.44 -0.70 -6.62
N MET A 227 13.50 0.39 -7.38
CA MET A 227 14.30 0.47 -8.60
C MET A 227 15.80 0.32 -8.31
N LEU A 228 16.32 0.99 -7.28
CA LEU A 228 17.72 0.90 -6.88
C LEU A 228 18.15 -0.51 -6.45
N THR A 229 17.22 -1.34 -6.01
CA THR A 229 17.48 -2.70 -5.53
C THR A 229 16.94 -3.79 -6.47
N ASN A 230 16.47 -3.41 -7.67
CA ASN A 230 15.88 -4.38 -8.61
C ASN A 230 16.96 -5.19 -9.33
N GLU A 231 17.06 -6.47 -8.99
CA GLU A 231 17.98 -7.41 -9.66
C GLU A 231 17.36 -8.10 -10.89
N LYS A 232 16.01 -8.04 -11.02
CA LYS A 232 15.30 -8.66 -12.15
C LYS A 232 15.28 -7.77 -13.39
N GLU A 233 15.24 -6.46 -13.17
CA GLU A 233 15.24 -5.42 -14.21
C GLU A 233 16.31 -4.39 -13.84
N PRO A 234 17.60 -4.73 -14.01
CA PRO A 234 18.73 -3.94 -13.50
C PRO A 234 18.83 -2.52 -14.11
N GLU A 235 18.27 -2.31 -15.29
CA GLU A 235 18.18 -0.99 -15.94
C GLU A 235 17.39 0.03 -15.11
N GLN A 236 16.49 -0.42 -14.22
CA GLN A 236 15.76 0.47 -13.32
C GLN A 236 16.69 1.18 -12.31
N LYS A 237 17.86 0.60 -12.02
CA LYS A 237 18.87 1.23 -11.16
C LYS A 237 19.38 2.53 -11.78
N ASP A 238 19.61 2.53 -13.09
CA ASP A 238 20.05 3.72 -13.82
C ASP A 238 18.97 4.80 -13.84
N TRP A 239 17.70 4.41 -14.04
CA TRP A 239 16.59 5.36 -13.98
C TRP A 239 16.50 6.03 -12.60
N ALA A 240 16.56 5.26 -11.53
CA ALA A 240 16.53 5.78 -10.16
C ALA A 240 17.78 6.59 -9.82
N ALA A 241 18.96 6.19 -10.32
CA ALA A 241 20.21 6.92 -10.10
C ALA A 241 20.23 8.31 -10.76
N ALA A 242 19.51 8.50 -11.86
CA ALA A 242 19.42 9.78 -12.57
C ALA A 242 18.54 10.82 -11.86
N VAL A 243 17.69 10.40 -10.90
CA VAL A 243 16.78 11.30 -10.21
C VAL A 243 17.24 11.59 -8.78
N LYS A 244 16.95 12.79 -8.31
CA LYS A 244 16.94 13.15 -6.90
C LYS A 244 15.50 13.23 -6.40
N VAL A 245 15.28 12.80 -5.16
CA VAL A 245 14.00 12.91 -4.47
C VAL A 245 13.93 14.29 -3.82
N MET A 246 12.88 15.04 -4.14
CA MET A 246 12.60 16.33 -3.50
C MET A 246 11.28 16.23 -2.75
N PHE A 247 11.30 16.56 -1.46
CA PHE A 247 10.10 16.58 -0.62
C PHE A 247 9.39 17.92 -0.76
N PRO A 248 8.23 17.98 -1.47
CA PRO A 248 7.54 19.26 -1.66
C PRO A 248 7.04 19.83 -0.33
N ASN A 249 7.03 21.17 -0.25
CA ASN A 249 6.55 21.90 0.91
C ASN A 249 7.28 21.58 2.23
N ALA A 250 8.52 21.08 2.19
CA ALA A 250 9.28 20.73 3.38
C ALA A 250 9.49 21.91 4.33
N ALA A 251 9.64 23.13 3.76
CA ALA A 251 9.82 24.36 4.54
C ALA A 251 8.53 24.89 5.20
N ASP A 252 7.36 24.46 4.72
CA ASP A 252 6.06 24.93 5.22
C ASP A 252 5.20 23.79 5.80
N ARG A 253 4.11 23.36 5.14
CA ARG A 253 3.17 22.36 5.68
C ARG A 253 3.67 20.92 5.62
N GLY A 254 4.70 20.63 4.87
CA GLY A 254 5.19 19.27 4.64
C GLY A 254 4.63 18.61 3.39
N SER A 255 5.19 17.46 3.04
CA SER A 255 4.81 16.70 1.86
C SER A 255 3.53 15.91 2.09
N HIS A 256 2.68 15.84 1.06
CA HIS A 256 1.52 14.95 1.07
C HIS A 256 1.94 13.50 1.32
N VAL A 257 1.31 12.89 2.30
CA VAL A 257 1.47 11.48 2.62
C VAL A 257 0.16 10.72 2.43
N ASN A 258 0.28 9.47 2.04
CA ASN A 258 -0.81 8.54 2.01
C ASN A 258 -0.41 7.25 2.75
N VAL A 259 -1.37 6.39 3.07
CA VAL A 259 -1.15 5.21 3.89
C VAL A 259 -1.51 3.93 3.14
N SER A 260 -0.77 2.88 3.43
CA SER A 260 -1.22 1.51 3.19
C SER A 260 -1.77 0.97 4.50
N GLY A 261 -2.84 0.21 4.43
CA GLY A 261 -3.46 -0.24 5.66
C GLY A 261 -4.25 -1.52 5.51
N MET A 262 -4.85 -1.93 6.62
CA MET A 262 -5.58 -3.15 6.79
C MET A 262 -6.96 -2.93 7.40
N ALA A 263 -7.88 -3.84 7.11
CA ALA A 263 -9.16 -3.97 7.77
C ALA A 263 -9.51 -5.46 7.92
N MET A 264 -10.28 -5.83 8.94
CA MET A 264 -10.85 -7.17 9.04
C MET A 264 -12.14 -7.21 8.22
N ALA A 265 -12.27 -8.17 7.32
CA ALA A 265 -13.48 -8.34 6.52
C ALA A 265 -14.69 -8.62 7.41
N LEU A 266 -15.86 -8.11 7.03
CA LEU A 266 -17.10 -8.19 7.84
C LEU A 266 -17.43 -9.64 8.22
N ASN A 267 -17.32 -10.56 7.28
CA ASN A 267 -17.69 -11.96 7.43
C ASN A 267 -16.48 -12.90 7.50
N ALA A 268 -15.33 -12.40 7.98
CA ALA A 268 -14.07 -13.16 8.06
C ALA A 268 -14.28 -14.58 8.63
N PRO A 269 -14.13 -15.65 7.82
CA PRO A 269 -14.34 -17.03 8.30
C PRO A 269 -13.25 -17.49 9.27
N ASN A 270 -12.01 -16.97 9.11
CA ASN A 270 -10.87 -17.32 9.96
C ASN A 270 -10.49 -16.16 10.89
N LYS A 271 -11.48 -15.58 11.58
CA LYS A 271 -11.35 -14.35 12.38
C LYS A 271 -10.18 -14.37 13.38
N ALA A 272 -9.94 -15.50 14.05
CA ALA A 272 -8.83 -15.61 15.01
C ALA A 272 -7.46 -15.51 14.33
N ASN A 273 -7.27 -16.13 13.16
CA ASN A 273 -6.05 -16.04 12.38
C ASN A 273 -5.91 -14.66 11.71
N ALA A 274 -7.03 -14.06 11.28
CA ALA A 274 -7.07 -12.68 10.79
C ALA A 274 -6.55 -11.69 11.86
N LEU A 275 -7.00 -11.83 13.11
CA LEU A 275 -6.52 -10.98 14.21
C LEU A 275 -5.02 -11.17 14.47
N LYS A 276 -4.55 -12.42 14.49
CA LYS A 276 -3.10 -12.72 14.63
C LYS A 276 -2.28 -12.06 13.51
N LEU A 277 -2.78 -12.12 12.26
CA LEU A 277 -2.12 -11.43 11.14
C LEU A 277 -2.12 -9.91 11.34
N MET A 278 -3.24 -9.31 11.72
CA MET A 278 -3.33 -7.87 11.95
C MET A 278 -2.40 -7.40 13.07
N GLN A 279 -2.32 -8.14 14.18
CA GLN A 279 -1.36 -7.89 15.27
C GLN A 279 0.09 -7.98 14.77
N TYR A 280 0.40 -8.99 13.95
CA TYR A 280 1.74 -9.12 13.37
C TYR A 280 2.08 -7.97 12.43
N LEU A 281 1.16 -7.58 11.53
CA LEU A 281 1.36 -6.48 10.59
C LEU A 281 1.60 -5.13 11.31
N ALA A 282 1.00 -4.93 12.49
CA ALA A 282 1.24 -3.77 13.34
C ALA A 282 2.52 -3.88 14.17
N SER A 283 3.11 -5.07 14.31
CA SER A 283 4.28 -5.29 15.16
C SER A 283 5.54 -4.61 14.63
N GLY A 284 6.50 -4.33 15.53
CA GLY A 284 7.79 -3.75 15.18
C GLY A 284 8.58 -4.58 14.16
N GLU A 285 8.48 -5.91 14.20
CA GLU A 285 9.11 -6.79 13.22
C GLU A 285 8.56 -6.55 11.81
N ALA A 286 7.24 -6.49 11.64
CA ALA A 286 6.62 -6.19 10.36
C ALA A 286 6.93 -4.76 9.89
N GLN A 287 6.91 -3.76 10.81
CA GLN A 287 7.28 -2.39 10.51
C GLN A 287 8.71 -2.28 9.97
N GLN A 288 9.66 -3.05 10.55
CA GLN A 288 11.04 -3.11 10.06
C GLN A 288 11.13 -3.75 8.66
N ILE A 289 10.39 -4.83 8.41
CA ILE A 289 10.34 -5.47 7.08
C ILE A 289 9.77 -4.49 6.04
N TYR A 290 8.70 -3.76 6.36
CA TYR A 290 8.16 -2.73 5.47
C TYR A 290 9.20 -1.65 5.16
N ALA A 291 9.93 -1.17 6.16
CA ALA A 291 10.97 -0.16 5.97
C ALA A 291 12.11 -0.66 5.07
N GLU A 292 12.60 -1.88 5.30
CA GLU A 292 13.81 -2.39 4.65
C GLU A 292 13.57 -3.06 3.30
N LYS A 293 12.42 -3.73 3.13
CA LYS A 293 12.12 -4.52 1.93
C LYS A 293 11.14 -3.84 0.98
N VAL A 294 10.29 -2.97 1.52
CA VAL A 294 9.25 -2.27 0.75
C VAL A 294 9.59 -0.79 0.58
N PHE A 295 10.53 -0.24 1.39
CA PHE A 295 10.97 1.16 1.35
C PHE A 295 9.86 2.16 1.66
N GLU A 296 8.85 1.76 2.45
CA GLU A 296 7.85 2.65 2.99
C GLU A 296 8.24 3.12 4.40
N TYR A 297 7.72 4.28 4.80
CA TYR A 297 7.90 4.77 6.15
C TYR A 297 6.99 4.00 7.11
N PRO A 298 7.50 3.46 8.22
CA PRO A 298 6.68 2.87 9.26
C PRO A 298 5.59 3.83 9.74
N ALA A 299 4.40 3.33 10.07
CA ALA A 299 3.40 4.12 10.76
C ALA A 299 3.77 4.29 12.24
N ASP A 300 4.35 3.24 12.85
CA ASP A 300 4.87 3.30 14.22
C ASP A 300 6.05 4.27 14.31
N PRO A 301 5.96 5.36 15.10
CA PRO A 301 7.02 6.36 15.22
C PRO A 301 8.30 5.84 15.91
N ASN A 302 8.24 4.69 16.60
CA ASN A 302 9.40 4.06 17.22
C ASN A 302 10.30 3.35 16.20
N HIS A 303 9.85 3.20 14.96
CA HIS A 303 10.60 2.55 13.88
C HIS A 303 11.05 3.58 12.84
N LYS A 304 12.31 3.46 12.42
CA LYS A 304 12.92 4.36 11.44
C LYS A 304 12.74 3.80 10.02
N PRO A 305 12.70 4.66 9.00
CA PRO A 305 12.82 4.21 7.62
C PRO A 305 14.19 3.52 7.42
N SER A 306 14.32 2.73 6.34
CA SER A 306 15.60 2.14 5.97
C SER A 306 16.68 3.21 5.76
N ALA A 307 17.95 2.82 5.88
CA ALA A 307 19.08 3.73 5.63
C ALA A 307 19.03 4.35 4.22
N LEU A 308 18.56 3.58 3.22
CA LEU A 308 18.37 4.06 1.86
C LEU A 308 17.33 5.20 1.80
N VAL A 309 16.17 5.01 2.43
CA VAL A 309 15.09 6.02 2.46
C VAL A 309 15.52 7.24 3.27
N ALA A 310 16.19 7.05 4.40
CA ALA A 310 16.73 8.14 5.22
C ALA A 310 17.78 8.98 4.46
N GLY A 311 18.52 8.38 3.54
CA GLY A 311 19.50 9.05 2.70
C GLY A 311 18.91 10.06 1.70
N TRP A 312 17.58 10.04 1.46
CA TRP A 312 16.93 11.06 0.59
C TRP A 312 16.59 12.35 1.33
N GLY A 313 16.71 12.37 2.65
CA GLY A 313 16.36 13.51 3.51
C GLY A 313 15.23 13.18 4.47
N GLU A 314 14.93 14.13 5.34
CA GLU A 314 13.87 13.98 6.34
C GLU A 314 12.49 14.26 5.73
N LEU A 315 11.56 13.34 5.94
CA LEU A 315 10.16 13.54 5.58
C LEU A 315 9.45 14.36 6.67
N LYS A 316 9.15 15.61 6.37
CA LYS A 316 8.11 16.34 7.08
C LYS A 316 6.77 16.01 6.42
N ALA A 317 5.97 15.19 7.08
CA ALA A 317 4.64 14.83 6.59
C ALA A 317 3.66 15.99 6.79
N ASP A 318 2.80 16.23 5.80
CA ASP A 318 1.66 17.13 5.94
C ASP A 318 0.73 16.60 7.03
N ALA A 319 0.37 17.46 7.98
CA ALA A 319 -0.51 17.14 9.10
C ALA A 319 -2.00 17.11 8.74
N LEU A 320 -2.34 17.26 7.45
CA LEU A 320 -3.74 17.19 6.99
C LEU A 320 -4.36 15.84 7.38
N PRO A 321 -5.50 15.82 8.08
CA PRO A 321 -6.17 14.58 8.44
C PRO A 321 -6.51 13.75 7.21
N LEU A 322 -6.15 12.46 7.22
CA LEU A 322 -6.38 11.55 6.09
C LEU A 322 -7.85 11.48 5.65
N ALA A 323 -8.79 11.65 6.59
CA ALA A 323 -10.22 11.71 6.28
C ALA A 323 -10.56 12.85 5.32
N LYS A 324 -9.89 14.02 5.45
CA LYS A 324 -10.11 15.16 4.56
C LYS A 324 -9.65 14.87 3.12
N ILE A 325 -8.63 14.06 2.96
CA ILE A 325 -8.18 13.58 1.65
C ILE A 325 -9.26 12.67 1.04
N ALA A 326 -9.77 11.71 1.82
CA ALA A 326 -10.82 10.80 1.37
C ALA A 326 -12.12 11.52 0.98
N GLU A 327 -12.54 12.52 1.78
CA GLU A 327 -13.74 13.34 1.52
C GLU A 327 -13.68 14.08 0.17
N ASN A 328 -12.50 14.57 -0.23
CA ASN A 328 -12.33 15.35 -1.45
C ASN A 328 -12.10 14.50 -2.72
N ARG A 329 -12.02 13.16 -2.60
CA ARG A 329 -11.66 12.30 -3.73
C ARG A 329 -12.58 12.42 -4.93
N LYS A 330 -13.90 12.49 -4.70
CA LYS A 330 -14.89 12.64 -5.79
C LYS A 330 -14.66 13.95 -6.54
N LEU A 331 -14.53 15.05 -5.80
CA LEU A 331 -14.29 16.38 -6.38
C LEU A 331 -12.94 16.42 -7.12
N ALA A 332 -11.90 15.79 -6.60
CA ALA A 332 -10.61 15.67 -7.28
C ALA A 332 -10.75 14.98 -8.66
N SER A 333 -11.51 13.88 -8.73
CA SER A 333 -11.80 13.21 -10.01
C SER A 333 -12.58 14.09 -10.98
N GLU A 334 -13.59 14.80 -10.49
CA GLU A 334 -14.37 15.75 -11.29
C GLU A 334 -13.50 16.91 -11.84
N LEU A 335 -12.54 17.41 -11.04
CA LEU A 335 -11.59 18.43 -11.50
C LEU A 335 -10.64 17.91 -12.56
N VAL A 336 -10.13 16.68 -12.43
CA VAL A 336 -9.28 16.05 -13.46
C VAL A 336 -10.01 15.99 -14.79
N ASP A 337 -11.28 15.57 -14.80
CA ASP A 337 -12.11 15.50 -16.00
C ASP A 337 -12.41 16.90 -16.54
N LYS A 338 -12.80 17.84 -15.65
CA LYS A 338 -13.16 19.22 -16.02
C LYS A 338 -12.02 19.95 -16.72
N VAL A 339 -10.78 19.81 -16.23
CA VAL A 339 -9.62 20.44 -16.87
C VAL A 339 -9.08 19.63 -18.05
N GLY A 340 -9.60 18.42 -18.30
CA GLY A 340 -9.09 17.51 -19.32
C GLY A 340 -7.64 17.12 -19.07
N PHE A 341 -7.25 16.86 -17.81
CA PHE A 341 -5.86 16.67 -17.42
C PHE A 341 -5.18 15.54 -18.20
N ASP A 342 -5.88 14.43 -18.36
CA ASP A 342 -5.37 13.23 -19.04
C ASP A 342 -5.33 13.35 -20.58
N GLU A 343 -5.80 14.47 -21.12
CA GLU A 343 -5.66 14.78 -22.54
C GLU A 343 -4.30 15.42 -22.89
N GLY A 344 -3.60 15.92 -21.87
CA GLY A 344 -2.29 16.57 -22.01
C GLY A 344 -2.37 18.05 -22.34
N PRO A 345 -1.19 18.74 -22.49
CA PRO A 345 -1.14 20.16 -22.74
C PRO A 345 -1.69 20.52 -24.13
N GLY A 346 -2.47 21.59 -24.23
CA GLY A 346 -2.97 22.11 -25.50
C GLY A 346 -4.28 21.50 -26.01
N SER A 347 -4.93 20.66 -25.18
CA SER A 347 -6.29 20.15 -25.44
C SER A 347 -7.35 21.03 -24.80
#